data_f6e27da6d80a134e34ad6a488610ddfe
#
_entry.id   f6e27da6d80a134e34ad6a488610ddfe
#
_cell.length_a   1.000
_cell.length_b   1.000
_cell.length_c   1.000
_cell.angle_alpha   90.00
_cell.angle_beta   90.00
_cell.angle_gamma   90.00
#
_symmetry.space_group_name_H-M   'P 1'
#
loop_
_entity.id
_entity.type
_entity.pdbx_description
1 polymer ?
#
loop_
_entity_poly.entity_id
_entity_poly.type
_entity_poly.pdbx_seq_one_letter_code
_entity_poly.pdbx_strand_id
1 'polypeptide(L)'
;TGLYLVLQQPQVFTRGTLRLLYTVSALCALGGVAVSILLSLQLSRQVFQPIGALHHAITKVGKNDLQVQVPVQEGQHDELGELAQQFNRMVLSLRRNQQALLQNQQALNDAQIRMMQAQLNPHFLCNTLDTMKWISKINQVPQVALMSTNLADILRFCISPEEFVELRRELEILGRYVEIQRIRLSDSFTFEQDVPEALLSCMVPKMMLQPLAENAILHGLSGVPDGRLSVTAQQLEGEV
;
A
#
# COMPACT_ATOMS: atom_id res chain seq x y z
N THR A 1 53.86 -93.72 -47.25
CA THR A 1 54.49 -92.44 -46.83
C THR A 1 53.46 -91.31 -46.82
N GLY A 2 52.98 -90.98 -45.60
CA GLY A 2 52.01 -89.91 -45.37
C GLY A 2 52.80 -88.62 -45.12
N LEU A 3 52.54 -87.56 -45.88
CA LEU A 3 53.02 -86.22 -45.65
C LEU A 3 51.98 -85.48 -44.78
N TYR A 4 52.41 -85.06 -43.55
CA TYR A 4 51.62 -84.23 -42.70
C TYR A 4 52.12 -82.77 -42.84
N LEU A 5 51.27 -81.85 -43.26
CA LEU A 5 51.53 -80.41 -43.28
C LEU A 5 51.07 -79.86 -41.94
N VAL A 6 51.99 -79.50 -41.07
CA VAL A 6 51.68 -78.81 -39.81
C VAL A 6 51.80 -77.33 -40.09
N LEU A 7 50.67 -76.61 -40.20
CA LEU A 7 50.59 -75.18 -40.22
C LEU A 7 50.66 -74.69 -38.75
N GLN A 8 51.83 -74.26 -38.36
CA GLN A 8 52.02 -73.62 -37.05
C GLN A 8 51.78 -72.10 -37.22
N GLN A 9 50.58 -71.66 -36.88
CA GLN A 9 50.24 -70.27 -36.85
C GLN A 9 50.88 -69.60 -35.58
N PRO A 10 51.75 -68.62 -35.74
CA PRO A 10 52.36 -67.99 -34.55
C PRO A 10 51.32 -67.26 -33.76
N GLN A 11 50.98 -67.80 -32.59
CA GLN A 11 50.11 -67.13 -31.59
C GLN A 11 50.83 -65.91 -30.85
N VAL A 12 51.67 -65.21 -31.57
CA VAL A 12 52.43 -64.06 -31.01
C VAL A 12 51.60 -62.84 -30.81
N PHE A 13 50.35 -62.83 -31.27
CA PHE A 13 49.47 -61.66 -31.22
C PHE A 13 48.45 -61.68 -30.12
N THR A 14 48.62 -62.47 -29.09
CA THR A 14 47.39 -62.90 -28.49
C THR A 14 47.02 -62.41 -27.08
N ARG A 15 47.81 -62.31 -26.12
CA ARG A 15 47.30 -61.95 -24.76
C ARG A 15 47.80 -60.61 -24.22
N GLY A 16 49.02 -60.24 -24.55
CA GLY A 16 49.58 -58.98 -24.07
C GLY A 16 49.07 -57.76 -24.81
N THR A 17 49.04 -57.87 -26.18
CA THR A 17 48.52 -56.76 -27.02
C THR A 17 47.02 -56.52 -26.86
N LEU A 18 46.24 -57.62 -26.76
CA LEU A 18 44.80 -57.46 -26.45
C LEU A 18 44.54 -56.80 -25.07
N ARG A 19 45.29 -57.21 -24.03
CA ARG A 19 45.18 -56.53 -22.71
C ARG A 19 45.56 -55.05 -22.81
N LEU A 20 46.66 -54.71 -23.51
CA LEU A 20 47.04 -53.31 -23.67
C LEU A 20 45.96 -52.52 -24.44
N LEU A 21 45.38 -53.14 -25.50
CA LEU A 21 44.33 -52.50 -26.28
C LEU A 21 43.06 -52.28 -25.46
N TYR A 22 42.64 -53.25 -24.65
CA TYR A 22 41.49 -53.10 -23.72
C TYR A 22 41.76 -52.09 -22.61
N THR A 23 42.96 -52.02 -22.02
CA THR A 23 43.29 -51.04 -20.99
C THR A 23 43.36 -49.64 -21.55
N VAL A 24 43.94 -49.42 -22.74
CA VAL A 24 43.98 -48.11 -23.38
C VAL A 24 42.58 -47.66 -23.79
N SER A 25 41.74 -48.55 -24.37
CA SER A 25 40.36 -48.21 -24.70
C SER A 25 39.50 -47.90 -23.50
N ALA A 26 39.68 -48.64 -22.38
CA ALA A 26 39.00 -48.36 -21.13
C ALA A 26 39.42 -47.01 -20.51
N LEU A 27 40.71 -46.68 -20.55
CA LEU A 27 41.22 -45.39 -20.08
C LEU A 27 40.70 -44.23 -20.94
N CYS A 28 40.68 -44.39 -22.28
CA CYS A 28 40.09 -43.40 -23.19
C CYS A 28 38.59 -43.23 -22.97
N ALA A 29 37.85 -44.31 -22.73
CA ALA A 29 36.42 -44.26 -22.44
C ALA A 29 36.15 -43.53 -21.11
N LEU A 30 36.90 -43.84 -20.04
CA LEU A 30 36.81 -43.17 -18.75
C LEU A 30 37.19 -41.68 -18.86
N GLY A 31 38.25 -41.36 -19.59
CA GLY A 31 38.64 -39.98 -19.87
C GLY A 31 37.55 -39.21 -20.62
N GLY A 32 36.96 -39.82 -21.66
CA GLY A 32 35.87 -39.24 -22.41
C GLY A 32 34.62 -38.98 -21.56
N VAL A 33 34.25 -39.90 -20.69
CA VAL A 33 33.13 -39.72 -19.72
C VAL A 33 33.45 -38.59 -18.74
N ALA A 34 34.67 -38.54 -18.21
CA ALA A 34 35.04 -37.47 -17.24
C ALA A 34 35.00 -36.09 -17.89
N VAL A 35 35.54 -35.95 -19.12
CA VAL A 35 35.47 -34.70 -19.90
C VAL A 35 34.03 -34.30 -20.21
N SER A 36 33.19 -35.27 -20.61
CA SER A 36 31.75 -35.04 -20.89
C SER A 36 31.02 -34.54 -19.66
N ILE A 37 31.28 -35.12 -18.48
CA ILE A 37 30.68 -34.67 -17.22
C ILE A 37 31.12 -33.23 -16.87
N LEU A 38 32.42 -32.95 -17.00
CA LEU A 38 32.95 -31.59 -16.71
C LEU A 38 32.34 -30.54 -17.63
N LEU A 39 32.28 -30.83 -18.96
CA LEU A 39 31.64 -29.94 -19.92
C LEU A 39 30.14 -29.75 -19.66
N SER A 40 29.43 -30.81 -19.29
CA SER A 40 28.01 -30.76 -18.96
C SER A 40 27.76 -29.90 -17.70
N LEU A 41 28.59 -30.05 -16.65
CA LEU A 41 28.50 -29.23 -15.45
C LEU A 41 28.81 -27.76 -15.73
N GLN A 42 29.82 -27.49 -16.55
CA GLN A 42 30.18 -26.13 -16.93
C GLN A 42 29.08 -25.47 -17.76
N LEU A 43 28.51 -26.15 -18.73
CA LEU A 43 27.42 -25.66 -19.55
C LEU A 43 26.14 -25.43 -18.70
N SER A 44 25.88 -26.35 -17.78
CA SER A 44 24.76 -26.20 -16.84
C SER A 44 24.86 -24.92 -16.01
N ARG A 45 26.06 -24.61 -15.50
CA ARG A 45 26.28 -23.41 -14.67
C ARG A 45 26.32 -22.11 -15.46
N GLN A 46 26.91 -22.14 -16.66
CA GLN A 46 27.13 -20.93 -17.46
C GLN A 46 25.91 -20.56 -18.33
N VAL A 47 25.07 -21.53 -18.71
CA VAL A 47 23.96 -21.26 -19.62
C VAL A 47 22.60 -21.58 -19.00
N PHE A 48 22.40 -22.78 -18.49
CA PHE A 48 21.05 -23.21 -18.06
C PHE A 48 20.59 -22.52 -16.77
N GLN A 49 21.48 -22.34 -15.79
CA GLN A 49 21.11 -21.67 -14.53
C GLN A 49 20.73 -20.19 -14.73
N PRO A 50 21.51 -19.35 -15.44
CA PRO A 50 21.12 -17.97 -15.70
C PRO A 50 19.82 -17.83 -16.50
N ILE A 51 19.60 -18.67 -17.51
CA ILE A 51 18.35 -18.68 -18.28
C ILE A 51 17.16 -19.04 -17.39
N GLY A 52 17.31 -20.05 -16.54
CA GLY A 52 16.27 -20.43 -15.57
C GLY A 52 15.94 -19.32 -14.57
N ALA A 53 16.97 -18.64 -14.05
CA ALA A 53 16.80 -17.50 -13.15
C ALA A 53 16.07 -16.33 -13.83
N LEU A 54 16.44 -16.03 -15.08
CA LEU A 54 15.79 -14.99 -15.88
C LEU A 54 14.31 -15.33 -16.17
N HIS A 55 14.04 -16.56 -16.58
CA HIS A 55 12.67 -17.03 -16.82
C HIS A 55 11.79 -16.91 -15.57
N HIS A 56 12.34 -17.33 -14.42
CA HIS A 56 11.63 -17.22 -13.13
C HIS A 56 11.36 -15.76 -12.75
N ALA A 57 12.36 -14.88 -12.96
CA ALA A 57 12.22 -13.45 -12.70
C ALA A 57 11.16 -12.80 -13.60
N ILE A 58 11.15 -13.11 -14.90
CA ILE A 58 10.11 -12.64 -15.85
C ILE A 58 8.71 -13.06 -15.39
N THR A 59 8.57 -14.32 -14.98
CA THR A 59 7.29 -14.86 -14.48
C THR A 59 6.80 -14.11 -13.23
N LYS A 60 7.71 -13.74 -12.32
CA LYS A 60 7.39 -12.94 -11.13
C LYS A 60 6.95 -11.52 -11.49
N VAL A 61 7.70 -10.86 -12.39
CA VAL A 61 7.31 -9.53 -12.90
C VAL A 61 5.94 -9.55 -13.54
N GLY A 62 5.62 -10.60 -14.32
CA GLY A 62 4.28 -10.80 -14.90
C GLY A 62 3.16 -10.96 -13.85
N LYS A 63 3.50 -11.33 -12.62
CA LYS A 63 2.59 -11.36 -11.44
C LYS A 63 2.65 -10.09 -10.59
N ASN A 64 3.22 -9.02 -11.14
CA ASN A 64 3.39 -7.72 -10.46
C ASN A 64 4.39 -7.71 -9.29
N ASP A 65 5.26 -8.72 -9.18
CA ASP A 65 6.38 -8.70 -8.22
C ASP A 65 7.57 -7.98 -8.85
N LEU A 66 7.65 -6.67 -8.62
CA LEU A 66 8.73 -5.81 -9.10
C LEU A 66 9.94 -5.74 -8.14
N GLN A 67 9.98 -6.56 -7.08
CA GLN A 67 11.13 -6.63 -6.17
C GLN A 67 12.17 -7.66 -6.63
N VAL A 68 11.86 -8.44 -7.66
CA VAL A 68 12.74 -9.48 -8.17
C VAL A 68 13.96 -8.88 -8.88
N GLN A 69 15.12 -9.47 -8.63
CA GLN A 69 16.37 -9.18 -9.35
C GLN A 69 17.02 -10.49 -9.79
N VAL A 70 17.58 -10.50 -11.00
CA VAL A 70 18.38 -11.61 -11.50
C VAL A 70 19.81 -11.40 -11.02
N PRO A 71 20.42 -12.38 -10.32
CA PRO A 71 21.80 -12.26 -9.89
C PRO A 71 22.73 -12.22 -11.11
N VAL A 72 23.61 -11.24 -11.16
CA VAL A 72 24.67 -11.11 -12.16
C VAL A 72 26.00 -11.38 -11.44
N GLN A 73 26.77 -12.37 -11.94
CA GLN A 73 28.08 -12.65 -11.37
C GLN A 73 29.09 -11.57 -11.77
N GLU A 74 29.91 -11.14 -10.82
CA GLU A 74 31.02 -10.22 -11.10
C GLU A 74 31.98 -10.85 -12.10
N GLY A 75 32.18 -10.16 -13.24
CA GLY A 75 33.04 -10.66 -14.31
C GLY A 75 32.31 -11.44 -15.43
N GLN A 76 31.00 -11.62 -15.36
CA GLN A 76 30.21 -12.20 -16.43
C GLN A 76 29.96 -11.13 -17.51
N HIS A 77 30.83 -11.12 -18.52
CA HIS A 77 30.76 -10.19 -19.66
C HIS A 77 30.21 -10.87 -20.91
N ASP A 78 29.44 -11.96 -20.72
CA ASP A 78 28.75 -12.65 -21.79
C ASP A 78 27.39 -12.02 -22.09
N GLU A 79 26.78 -12.40 -23.19
CA GLU A 79 25.47 -11.90 -23.64
C GLU A 79 24.36 -12.16 -22.62
N LEU A 80 24.47 -13.22 -21.82
CA LEU A 80 23.50 -13.56 -20.77
C LEU A 80 23.63 -12.62 -19.57
N GLY A 81 24.85 -12.24 -19.20
CA GLY A 81 25.09 -11.25 -18.14
C GLY A 81 24.56 -9.86 -18.54
N GLU A 82 24.78 -9.46 -19.80
CA GLU A 82 24.24 -8.20 -20.32
C GLU A 82 22.69 -8.21 -20.32
N LEU A 83 22.09 -9.31 -20.77
CA LEU A 83 20.64 -9.48 -20.78
C LEU A 83 20.05 -9.40 -19.36
N ALA A 84 20.69 -10.02 -18.37
CA ALA A 84 20.28 -9.96 -16.98
C ALA A 84 20.35 -8.51 -16.41
N GLN A 85 21.42 -7.79 -16.76
CA GLN A 85 21.54 -6.37 -16.37
C GLN A 85 20.48 -5.49 -17.03
N GLN A 86 20.19 -5.68 -18.31
CA GLN A 86 19.13 -4.95 -19.02
C GLN A 86 17.77 -5.25 -18.42
N PHE A 87 17.49 -6.53 -18.12
CA PHE A 87 16.27 -6.93 -17.42
C PHE A 87 16.14 -6.23 -16.05
N ASN A 88 17.19 -6.23 -15.22
CA ASN A 88 17.17 -5.57 -13.93
C ASN A 88 16.93 -4.05 -14.04
N ARG A 89 17.53 -3.39 -15.05
CA ARG A 89 17.27 -1.95 -15.34
C ARG A 89 15.82 -1.71 -15.76
N MET A 90 15.25 -2.59 -16.57
CA MET A 90 13.85 -2.51 -16.99
C MET A 90 12.90 -2.64 -15.77
N VAL A 91 13.13 -3.62 -14.90
CA VAL A 91 12.33 -3.81 -13.68
C VAL A 91 12.41 -2.59 -12.77
N LEU A 92 13.61 -2.04 -12.59
CA LEU A 92 13.80 -0.81 -11.80
C LEU A 92 13.04 0.39 -12.40
N SER A 93 13.05 0.52 -13.72
CA SER A 93 12.30 1.57 -14.43
C SER A 93 10.79 1.39 -14.27
N LEU A 94 10.28 0.16 -14.40
CA LEU A 94 8.87 -0.16 -14.17
C LEU A 94 8.44 0.20 -12.74
N ARG A 95 9.25 -0.15 -11.76
CA ARG A 95 8.98 0.19 -10.35
C ARG A 95 8.91 1.70 -10.12
N ARG A 96 9.87 2.46 -10.69
CA ARG A 96 9.87 3.93 -10.60
C ARG A 96 8.63 4.54 -11.27
N ASN A 97 8.28 4.05 -12.44
CA ASN A 97 7.09 4.51 -13.16
C ASN A 97 5.80 4.21 -12.38
N GLN A 98 5.69 3.04 -11.78
CA GLN A 98 4.54 2.68 -10.95
C GLN A 98 4.42 3.59 -9.72
N GLN A 99 5.55 3.87 -9.04
CA GLN A 99 5.55 4.80 -7.92
C GLN A 99 5.15 6.22 -8.34
N ALA A 100 5.68 6.71 -9.46
CA ALA A 100 5.33 8.02 -9.99
C ALA A 100 3.84 8.12 -10.38
N LEU A 101 3.27 7.07 -10.97
CA LEU A 101 1.84 7.01 -11.28
C LEU A 101 0.97 7.07 -10.03
N LEU A 102 1.33 6.33 -8.98
CA LEU A 102 0.60 6.37 -7.69
C LEU A 102 0.67 7.75 -7.05
N GLN A 103 1.83 8.38 -7.04
CA GLN A 103 2.00 9.74 -6.53
C GLN A 103 1.19 10.78 -7.32
N ASN A 104 1.22 10.67 -8.65
CA ASN A 104 0.42 11.55 -9.50
C ASN A 104 -1.08 11.35 -9.27
N GLN A 105 -1.54 10.12 -9.12
CA GLN A 105 -2.94 9.83 -8.84
C GLN A 105 -3.39 10.39 -7.48
N GLN A 106 -2.55 10.28 -6.45
CA GLN A 106 -2.81 10.91 -5.16
C GLN A 106 -2.88 12.43 -5.28
N ALA A 107 -1.91 13.05 -5.96
CA ALA A 107 -1.89 14.50 -6.16
C ALA A 107 -3.13 15.00 -6.94
N LEU A 108 -3.57 14.26 -7.95
CA LEU A 108 -4.80 14.57 -8.69
C LEU A 108 -6.04 14.45 -7.82
N ASN A 109 -6.13 13.40 -7.00
CA ASN A 109 -7.25 13.22 -6.06
C ASN A 109 -7.31 14.37 -5.04
N ASP A 110 -6.17 14.74 -4.47
CA ASP A 110 -6.06 15.87 -3.53
C ASP A 110 -6.44 17.21 -4.20
N ALA A 111 -6.01 17.41 -5.45
CA ALA A 111 -6.38 18.60 -6.21
C ALA A 111 -7.89 18.64 -6.50
N GLN A 112 -8.51 17.51 -6.83
CA GLN A 112 -9.95 17.41 -7.03
C GLN A 112 -10.73 17.72 -5.75
N ILE A 113 -10.30 17.17 -4.61
CA ILE A 113 -10.94 17.47 -3.31
C ILE A 113 -10.85 18.97 -3.00
N ARG A 114 -9.68 19.58 -3.16
CA ARG A 114 -9.49 21.04 -2.97
C ARG A 114 -10.35 21.86 -3.92
N MET A 115 -10.46 21.45 -5.18
CA MET A 115 -11.30 22.11 -6.18
C MET A 115 -12.79 22.03 -5.79
N MET A 116 -13.26 20.87 -5.33
CA MET A 116 -14.63 20.70 -4.84
C MET A 116 -14.91 21.57 -3.61
N GLN A 117 -13.97 21.63 -2.67
CA GLN A 117 -14.06 22.50 -1.49
C GLN A 117 -14.11 23.99 -1.88
N ALA A 118 -13.31 24.40 -2.89
CA ALA A 118 -13.30 25.77 -3.37
C ALA A 118 -14.58 26.18 -4.11
N GLN A 119 -15.28 25.21 -4.75
CA GLN A 119 -16.56 25.50 -5.44
C GLN A 119 -17.69 25.91 -4.48
N LEU A 120 -17.62 25.52 -3.20
CA LEU A 120 -18.62 25.90 -2.20
C LEU A 120 -18.55 27.38 -1.81
N ASN A 121 -17.59 28.15 -2.26
CA ASN A 121 -17.32 29.53 -1.85
C ASN A 121 -17.67 29.80 -0.36
N PRO A 122 -16.85 29.32 0.57
CA PRO A 122 -17.17 29.39 2.01
C PRO A 122 -17.42 30.83 2.51
N HIS A 123 -16.71 31.79 1.91
CA HIS A 123 -16.88 33.19 2.22
C HIS A 123 -18.27 33.70 1.87
N PHE A 124 -18.82 33.30 0.72
CA PHE A 124 -20.19 33.67 0.34
C PHE A 124 -21.20 33.06 1.33
N LEU A 125 -21.04 31.80 1.71
CA LEU A 125 -21.93 31.14 2.67
C LEU A 125 -21.89 31.82 4.04
N CYS A 126 -20.69 32.12 4.56
CA CYS A 126 -20.55 32.83 5.83
C CYS A 126 -21.21 34.22 5.79
N ASN A 127 -20.96 35.00 4.72
CA ASN A 127 -21.56 36.31 4.55
C ASN A 127 -23.09 36.27 4.46
N THR A 128 -23.62 35.26 3.78
CA THR A 128 -25.07 35.04 3.70
C THR A 128 -25.65 34.74 5.07
N LEU A 129 -25.01 33.88 5.85
CA LEU A 129 -25.41 33.55 7.22
C LEU A 129 -25.32 34.76 8.16
N ASP A 130 -24.29 35.58 8.07
CA ASP A 130 -24.16 36.82 8.81
C ASP A 130 -25.28 37.79 8.43
N THR A 131 -25.64 37.90 7.16
CA THR A 131 -26.79 38.72 6.70
C THR A 131 -28.09 38.21 7.31
N MET A 132 -28.34 36.89 7.26
CA MET A 132 -29.53 36.25 7.89
C MET A 132 -29.62 36.55 9.40
N LYS A 133 -28.48 36.45 10.10
CA LYS A 133 -28.38 36.81 11.51
C LYS A 133 -28.83 38.24 11.79
N TRP A 134 -28.35 39.22 11.00
CA TRP A 134 -28.72 40.64 11.17
C TRP A 134 -30.20 40.88 10.89
N ILE A 135 -30.74 40.34 9.79
CA ILE A 135 -32.16 40.42 9.44
C ILE A 135 -33.02 39.82 10.56
N SER A 136 -32.61 38.67 11.10
CA SER A 136 -33.35 37.98 12.17
C SER A 136 -33.33 38.77 13.48
N LYS A 137 -32.23 39.48 13.81
CA LYS A 137 -32.16 40.37 14.97
C LYS A 137 -33.08 41.57 14.82
N ILE A 138 -33.12 42.19 13.65
CA ILE A 138 -34.01 43.33 13.35
C ILE A 138 -35.46 42.93 13.48
N ASN A 139 -35.81 41.73 12.96
CA ASN A 139 -37.20 41.22 13.01
C ASN A 139 -37.55 40.48 14.30
N GLN A 140 -36.68 40.51 15.31
CA GLN A 140 -36.88 39.89 16.61
C GLN A 140 -37.17 38.37 16.54
N VAL A 141 -36.49 37.64 15.65
CA VAL A 141 -36.59 36.19 15.55
C VAL A 141 -35.29 35.54 16.06
N PRO A 142 -35.12 35.41 17.41
CA PRO A 142 -33.85 35.00 18.00
C PRO A 142 -33.37 33.61 17.60
N GLN A 143 -34.29 32.70 17.37
CA GLN A 143 -33.98 31.34 16.95
C GLN A 143 -33.23 31.28 15.58
N VAL A 144 -33.67 32.10 14.61
CA VAL A 144 -33.01 32.16 13.30
C VAL A 144 -31.63 32.84 13.42
N ALA A 145 -31.50 33.85 14.27
CA ALA A 145 -30.23 34.50 14.54
C ALA A 145 -29.21 33.53 15.19
N LEU A 146 -29.67 32.69 16.13
CA LEU A 146 -28.87 31.66 16.78
C LEU A 146 -28.43 30.57 15.76
N MET A 147 -29.39 30.04 15.00
CA MET A 147 -29.09 29.02 13.94
C MET A 147 -28.07 29.54 12.96
N SER A 148 -28.25 30.78 12.45
CA SER A 148 -27.32 31.37 11.48
C SER A 148 -25.92 31.55 12.06
N THR A 149 -25.82 31.95 13.33
CA THR A 149 -24.54 32.10 14.04
C THR A 149 -23.84 30.75 14.19
N ASN A 150 -24.53 29.75 14.72
CA ASN A 150 -23.98 28.43 14.96
C ASN A 150 -23.55 27.76 13.62
N LEU A 151 -24.36 27.89 12.60
CA LEU A 151 -24.02 27.33 11.28
C LEU A 151 -22.79 28.01 10.65
N ALA A 152 -22.66 29.34 10.79
CA ALA A 152 -21.48 30.08 10.33
C ALA A 152 -20.23 29.64 11.07
N ASP A 153 -20.30 29.40 12.37
CA ASP A 153 -19.14 28.96 13.16
C ASP A 153 -18.76 27.51 12.85
N ILE A 154 -19.72 26.61 12.66
CA ILE A 154 -19.48 25.25 12.19
C ILE A 154 -18.81 25.28 10.82
N LEU A 155 -19.32 26.09 9.88
CA LEU A 155 -18.75 26.20 8.54
C LEU A 155 -17.32 26.72 8.58
N ARG A 156 -17.03 27.79 9.35
CA ARG A 156 -15.66 28.31 9.54
C ARG A 156 -14.74 27.25 10.10
N PHE A 157 -15.21 26.46 11.05
CA PHE A 157 -14.44 25.35 11.62
C PHE A 157 -14.19 24.26 10.57
N CYS A 158 -15.19 23.84 9.80
CA CYS A 158 -15.03 22.82 8.74
C CYS A 158 -13.96 23.17 7.71
N ILE A 159 -13.89 24.45 7.29
CA ILE A 159 -12.99 24.92 6.24
C ILE A 159 -11.61 25.36 6.75
N SER A 160 -11.40 25.46 8.06
CA SER A 160 -10.08 25.78 8.61
C SER A 160 -9.07 24.67 8.27
N PRO A 161 -7.79 25.01 8.04
CA PRO A 161 -6.80 24.08 7.50
C PRO A 161 -6.27 23.06 8.50
N GLU A 162 -6.59 23.21 9.80
CA GLU A 162 -6.11 22.32 10.84
C GLU A 162 -6.72 20.92 10.68
N GLU A 163 -5.87 19.90 10.76
CA GLU A 163 -6.31 18.49 10.78
C GLU A 163 -6.59 17.99 12.20
N PHE A 164 -5.88 18.55 13.17
CA PHE A 164 -6.04 18.25 14.60
C PHE A 164 -6.37 19.51 15.37
N VAL A 165 -7.26 19.39 16.34
CA VAL A 165 -7.73 20.49 17.20
C VAL A 165 -7.79 20.03 18.64
N GLU A 166 -7.82 20.96 19.61
CA GLU A 166 -8.08 20.61 21.00
C GLU A 166 -9.49 20.02 21.16
N LEU A 167 -9.63 19.01 22.00
CA LEU A 167 -10.92 18.40 22.33
C LEU A 167 -11.95 19.43 22.79
N ARG A 168 -11.52 20.46 23.51
CA ARG A 168 -12.37 21.63 23.90
C ARG A 168 -13.06 22.24 22.68
N ARG A 169 -12.30 22.47 21.62
CA ARG A 169 -12.82 23.10 20.40
C ARG A 169 -13.80 22.20 19.64
N GLU A 170 -13.51 20.92 19.58
CA GLU A 170 -14.39 19.91 18.99
C GLU A 170 -15.73 19.84 19.74
N LEU A 171 -15.70 19.87 21.10
CA LEU A 171 -16.89 19.87 21.95
C LEU A 171 -17.71 21.17 21.83
N GLU A 172 -17.05 22.31 21.68
CA GLU A 172 -17.74 23.59 21.44
C GLU A 172 -18.53 23.56 20.12
N ILE A 173 -17.91 23.08 19.06
CA ILE A 173 -18.56 22.97 17.74
C ILE A 173 -19.68 21.94 17.77
N LEU A 174 -19.45 20.80 18.43
CA LEU A 174 -20.52 19.82 18.65
C LEU A 174 -21.72 20.43 19.39
N GLY A 175 -21.48 21.22 20.42
CA GLY A 175 -22.56 21.94 21.16
C GLY A 175 -23.36 22.84 20.24
N ARG A 176 -22.71 23.61 19.35
CA ARG A 176 -23.39 24.45 18.35
C ARG A 176 -24.22 23.64 17.37
N TYR A 177 -23.74 22.48 16.94
CA TYR A 177 -24.48 21.57 16.10
C TYR A 177 -25.71 21.02 16.80
N VAL A 178 -25.58 20.62 18.06
CA VAL A 178 -26.68 20.11 18.89
C VAL A 178 -27.76 21.18 19.10
N GLU A 179 -27.35 22.43 19.34
CA GLU A 179 -28.31 23.55 19.47
C GLU A 179 -29.17 23.73 18.20
N ILE A 180 -28.56 23.65 17.01
CA ILE A 180 -29.32 23.68 15.74
C ILE A 180 -30.32 22.53 15.70
N GLN A 181 -29.89 21.31 16.05
CA GLN A 181 -30.74 20.13 16.02
C GLN A 181 -31.89 20.20 17.03
N ARG A 182 -31.64 20.76 18.23
CA ARG A 182 -32.69 20.98 19.25
C ARG A 182 -33.77 21.91 18.72
N ILE A 183 -33.41 23.03 18.11
CA ILE A 183 -34.38 23.94 17.49
C ILE A 183 -35.18 23.19 16.40
N ARG A 184 -34.52 22.41 15.54
CA ARG A 184 -35.17 21.66 14.47
C ARG A 184 -36.14 20.60 14.98
N LEU A 185 -35.81 19.95 16.09
CA LEU A 185 -36.57 18.85 16.68
C LEU A 185 -37.42 19.31 17.89
N SER A 186 -37.64 20.61 18.03
CA SER A 186 -38.47 21.19 19.09
C SER A 186 -38.07 20.74 20.50
N ASP A 187 -36.77 20.75 20.82
CA ASP A 187 -36.18 20.36 22.09
C ASP A 187 -36.53 18.94 22.56
N SER A 188 -36.67 17.99 21.64
CA SER A 188 -37.09 16.62 21.93
C SER A 188 -36.02 15.75 22.62
N PHE A 189 -34.83 16.26 22.90
CA PHE A 189 -33.76 15.52 23.59
C PHE A 189 -32.86 16.43 24.44
N THR A 190 -32.18 15.81 25.42
CA THR A 190 -31.18 16.48 26.26
C THR A 190 -29.77 16.14 25.77
N PHE A 191 -28.83 17.09 25.95
CA PHE A 191 -27.42 16.92 25.63
C PHE A 191 -26.55 17.17 26.86
N GLU A 192 -25.67 16.24 27.17
CA GLU A 192 -24.76 16.29 28.29
C GLU A 192 -23.33 16.03 27.89
N GLN A 193 -22.40 16.78 28.49
CA GLN A 193 -20.97 16.60 28.32
C GLN A 193 -20.34 16.34 29.69
N ASP A 194 -19.70 15.19 29.82
CA ASP A 194 -18.95 14.80 31.01
C ASP A 194 -17.51 14.47 30.61
N VAL A 195 -16.69 15.51 30.47
CA VAL A 195 -15.31 15.44 30.04
C VAL A 195 -14.42 16.13 31.07
N PRO A 196 -13.47 15.41 31.68
CA PRO A 196 -12.50 15.97 32.61
C PRO A 196 -11.71 17.12 32.00
N GLU A 197 -11.50 18.19 32.80
CA GLU A 197 -10.81 19.40 32.31
C GLU A 197 -9.39 19.10 31.80
N ALA A 198 -8.72 18.12 32.40
CA ALA A 198 -7.38 17.68 31.97
C ALA A 198 -7.34 17.13 30.55
N LEU A 199 -8.44 16.60 30.01
CA LEU A 199 -8.53 16.05 28.67
C LEU A 199 -8.91 17.08 27.60
N LEU A 200 -9.39 18.26 28.00
CA LEU A 200 -9.85 19.28 27.05
C LEU A 200 -8.75 19.84 26.15
N SER A 201 -7.49 19.77 26.58
CA SER A 201 -6.30 20.17 25.78
C SER A 201 -5.72 19.07 24.90
N CYS A 202 -6.27 17.85 24.94
CA CYS A 202 -5.82 16.77 24.09
C CYS A 202 -6.12 17.08 22.62
N MET A 203 -5.15 16.80 21.75
CA MET A 203 -5.30 16.96 20.30
C MET A 203 -6.08 15.78 19.72
N VAL A 204 -7.17 16.06 19.03
CA VAL A 204 -8.03 15.07 18.39
C VAL A 204 -8.21 15.41 16.90
N PRO A 205 -8.51 14.42 16.05
CA PRO A 205 -8.85 14.69 14.66
C PRO A 205 -10.09 15.62 14.60
N LYS A 206 -9.98 16.65 13.77
CA LYS A 206 -11.06 17.60 13.55
C LYS A 206 -12.31 16.90 12.97
N MET A 207 -13.49 17.32 13.40
CA MET A 207 -14.80 16.76 12.98
C MET A 207 -15.00 15.29 13.36
N MET A 208 -14.33 14.80 14.40
CA MET A 208 -14.44 13.40 14.86
C MET A 208 -15.79 13.12 15.53
N LEU A 209 -16.28 14.05 16.38
CA LEU A 209 -17.49 13.85 17.17
C LEU A 209 -18.78 14.13 16.38
N GLN A 210 -18.74 15.05 15.43
CA GLN A 210 -19.94 15.47 14.72
C GLN A 210 -20.65 14.35 13.95
N PRO A 211 -19.97 13.48 13.16
CA PRO A 211 -20.65 12.38 12.46
C PRO A 211 -21.30 11.37 13.43
N LEU A 212 -20.69 11.15 14.59
CA LEU A 212 -21.22 10.25 15.62
C LEU A 212 -22.49 10.82 16.23
N ALA A 213 -22.46 12.10 16.59
CA ALA A 213 -23.63 12.80 17.12
C ALA A 213 -24.76 12.90 16.07
N GLU A 214 -24.43 13.14 14.81
CA GLU A 214 -25.39 13.15 13.71
C GLU A 214 -26.10 11.81 13.59
N ASN A 215 -25.37 10.70 13.56
CA ASN A 215 -25.95 9.36 13.52
C ASN A 215 -26.82 9.07 14.77
N ALA A 216 -26.36 9.47 15.96
CA ALA A 216 -27.11 9.28 17.18
C ALA A 216 -28.44 10.07 17.17
N ILE A 217 -28.41 11.32 16.72
CA ILE A 217 -29.62 12.17 16.66
C ILE A 217 -30.59 11.68 15.58
N LEU A 218 -30.11 11.40 14.36
CA LEU A 218 -30.96 11.02 13.23
C LEU A 218 -31.56 9.63 13.38
N HIS A 219 -30.79 8.68 13.90
CA HIS A 219 -31.19 7.27 13.94
C HIS A 219 -31.46 6.76 15.34
N GLY A 220 -30.77 7.28 16.36
CA GLY A 220 -30.92 6.84 17.74
C GLY A 220 -32.04 7.53 18.49
N LEU A 221 -32.26 8.83 18.24
CA LEU A 221 -33.26 9.64 18.96
C LEU A 221 -34.56 9.82 18.17
N SER A 222 -34.63 9.35 16.94
CA SER A 222 -35.86 9.47 16.12
C SER A 222 -37.03 8.71 16.74
N GLY A 223 -38.07 9.45 17.15
CA GLY A 223 -39.28 8.87 17.77
C GLY A 223 -39.13 8.44 19.24
N VAL A 224 -38.04 8.77 19.89
CA VAL A 224 -37.80 8.51 21.32
C VAL A 224 -38.18 9.77 22.11
N PRO A 225 -39.25 9.76 22.94
CA PRO A 225 -39.55 10.89 23.82
C PRO A 225 -38.45 11.03 24.87
N ASP A 226 -38.07 12.27 25.17
CA ASP A 226 -37.06 12.62 26.18
C ASP A 226 -35.73 11.91 25.99
N GLY A 227 -35.28 11.79 24.71
CA GLY A 227 -34.01 11.18 24.39
C GLY A 227 -32.82 11.88 25.03
N ARG A 228 -31.71 11.15 25.26
CA ARG A 228 -30.49 11.70 25.85
C ARG A 228 -29.28 11.42 24.94
N LEU A 229 -28.56 12.46 24.60
CA LEU A 229 -27.25 12.37 23.96
C LEU A 229 -26.19 12.75 25.00
N SER A 230 -25.24 11.88 25.28
CA SER A 230 -24.14 12.16 26.21
C SER A 230 -22.78 11.91 25.52
N VAL A 231 -21.83 12.78 25.82
CA VAL A 231 -20.42 12.64 25.46
C VAL A 231 -19.59 12.54 26.71
N THR A 232 -18.87 11.43 26.85
CA THR A 232 -17.99 11.17 27.99
C THR A 232 -16.57 10.88 27.49
N ALA A 233 -15.56 11.31 28.23
CA ALA A 233 -14.17 10.98 27.94
C ALA A 233 -13.49 10.46 29.21
N GLN A 234 -12.66 9.42 29.05
CA GLN A 234 -11.88 8.84 30.13
C GLN A 234 -10.45 8.59 29.65
N GLN A 235 -9.49 8.80 30.53
CA GLN A 235 -8.12 8.41 30.30
C GLN A 235 -7.98 6.94 30.69
N LEU A 236 -7.61 6.08 29.72
CA LEU A 236 -7.27 4.69 29.99
C LEU A 236 -5.81 4.63 30.46
N GLU A 237 -5.56 4.05 31.64
CA GLU A 237 -4.21 3.77 32.10
C GLU A 237 -3.62 2.64 31.24
N GLY A 238 -2.59 2.93 30.45
CA GLY A 238 -1.70 1.91 29.92
C GLY A 238 -1.52 1.75 28.42
N GLU A 239 -1.86 2.69 27.55
CA GLU A 239 -1.40 2.66 26.16
C GLU A 239 -0.91 4.05 25.71
N VAL A 240 0.40 4.12 25.45
CA VAL A 240 1.06 5.18 24.69
C VAL A 240 1.31 4.67 23.30
#